data_942b01f085343d56fcf6ee4c71e969f9
#
_entry.id   942b01f085343d56fcf6ee4c71e969f9
#
_cell.length_a   1.000
_cell.length_b   1.000
_cell.length_c   1.000
_cell.angle_alpha   90.00
_cell.angle_beta   90.00
_cell.angle_gamma   90.00
#
_symmetry.space_group_name_H-M   'P 1'
#
loop_
_entity.id
_entity.type
_entity.pdbx_description
1 polymer ?
#
loop_
_entity_poly.entity_id
_entity_poly.type
_entity_poly.pdbx_seq_one_letter_code
_entity_poly.pdbx_strand_id
1 'polypeptide(L)'
;MRSLAGVFLVLFFFTSCDDGDIIVTTFEFEEENFNLCSDGRNKLLYHIKSDNVYETLTVELNSQRFSLEDNELTIDDQPVTIELSGDNQIIYRTYDGQVPADYFCGNVPPANPKVLQEYRSVGGRVIIRTIEMPNLTDGRLDHDGDGVPSEQEGMTEGRDTDGDGFPDYLDKDDDGDNVPTSVEIRGQDGDPTAQGYRDTDGDEIPNYLDPDDDGDGVPTRLEVTAENLDPATNRNAGNTLPRYLDQFTAIRYTGEVGDLVDNTIAVRYESIVEVENLKLKNQGGDGEEISFVTKVLGRFTSNPVNIPVVPDGEE
;
A
#
# COMPACT_ATOMS: atom_id res chain seq x y z
N MET A 1 -7.21 94.24 25.65
CA MET A 1 -8.26 93.30 25.26
C MET A 1 -7.58 92.05 24.69
N ARG A 2 -7.54 90.95 25.48
CA ARG A 2 -6.93 89.73 25.12
C ARG A 2 -8.01 88.68 24.90
N SER A 3 -8.15 88.21 23.65
CA SER A 3 -9.07 87.17 23.32
C SER A 3 -8.40 85.78 23.52
N LEU A 4 -8.98 84.97 24.42
CA LEU A 4 -8.61 83.54 24.60
C LEU A 4 -9.42 82.70 23.58
N ALA A 5 -8.74 82.13 22.65
CA ALA A 5 -9.29 81.10 21.80
C ALA A 5 -9.12 79.70 22.48
N GLY A 6 -10.22 79.10 22.88
CA GLY A 6 -10.26 77.76 23.44
C GLY A 6 -10.12 76.71 22.37
N VAL A 7 -9.08 75.89 22.44
CA VAL A 7 -8.92 74.71 21.56
C VAL A 7 -9.71 73.57 22.19
N PHE A 8 -10.76 73.13 21.52
CA PHE A 8 -11.50 71.89 21.83
C PHE A 8 -10.78 70.72 21.26
N LEU A 9 -10.13 69.93 22.13
CA LEU A 9 -9.48 68.66 21.72
C LEU A 9 -10.56 67.57 21.72
N VAL A 10 -10.99 67.14 20.53
CA VAL A 10 -11.89 65.99 20.36
C VAL A 10 -11.02 64.72 20.36
N LEU A 11 -11.07 63.97 21.44
CA LEU A 11 -10.51 62.63 21.53
C LEU A 11 -11.44 61.65 20.74
N PHE A 12 -11.01 61.26 19.55
CA PHE A 12 -11.59 60.09 18.88
C PHE A 12 -11.05 58.82 19.56
N PHE A 13 -11.89 58.14 20.31
CA PHE A 13 -11.65 56.74 20.67
C PHE A 13 -11.90 55.88 19.44
N PHE A 14 -10.83 55.46 18.80
CA PHE A 14 -10.90 54.34 17.89
C PHE A 14 -11.06 53.09 18.73
N THR A 15 -12.26 52.53 18.78
CA THR A 15 -12.47 51.15 19.17
C THR A 15 -12.02 50.34 17.97
N SER A 16 -10.79 49.86 18.00
CA SER A 16 -10.35 48.77 17.16
C SER A 16 -11.17 47.54 17.56
N CYS A 17 -12.15 47.15 16.78
CA CYS A 17 -12.59 45.77 16.78
C CYS A 17 -11.40 44.99 16.21
N ASP A 18 -10.69 44.36 17.09
CA ASP A 18 -9.78 43.27 16.71
C ASP A 18 -10.69 42.09 16.40
N ASP A 19 -11.09 42.01 15.14
CA ASP A 19 -11.62 40.77 14.56
C ASP A 19 -10.41 39.81 14.53
N GLY A 20 -10.26 39.12 15.66
CA GLY A 20 -9.23 38.08 15.77
C GLY A 20 -9.53 36.98 14.76
N ASP A 21 -9.04 37.16 13.54
CA ASP A 21 -8.86 36.06 12.61
C ASP A 21 -7.94 35.05 13.27
N ILE A 22 -8.53 34.05 13.91
CA ILE A 22 -7.77 32.86 14.30
C ILE A 22 -7.42 32.18 12.99
N ILE A 23 -6.25 32.54 12.47
CA ILE A 23 -5.65 31.81 11.37
C ILE A 23 -5.36 30.42 11.92
N VAL A 24 -6.15 29.43 11.52
CA VAL A 24 -5.82 28.02 11.71
C VAL A 24 -4.60 27.74 10.83
N THR A 25 -3.41 27.94 11.41
CA THR A 25 -2.14 27.87 10.69
C THR A 25 -1.60 26.44 10.54
N THR A 26 -2.34 25.42 10.98
CA THR A 26 -1.83 24.06 11.15
C THR A 26 -2.61 22.95 10.43
N PHE A 27 -3.48 23.28 9.47
CA PHE A 27 -4.12 22.26 8.63
C PHE A 27 -3.11 21.69 7.63
N GLU A 28 -2.11 20.94 8.12
CA GLU A 28 -1.01 20.35 7.35
C GLU A 28 -1.07 18.83 7.48
N PHE A 29 -1.86 18.18 6.63
CA PHE A 29 -2.00 16.71 6.59
C PHE A 29 -1.53 16.08 5.26
N GLU A 30 -0.94 16.89 4.36
CA GLU A 30 -0.75 16.56 2.94
C GLU A 30 0.12 15.34 2.66
N GLU A 31 1.08 15.02 3.53
CA GLU A 31 2.05 13.94 3.30
C GLU A 31 1.82 12.73 4.22
N GLU A 32 0.79 12.75 5.04
CA GLU A 32 0.58 11.72 6.04
C GLU A 32 -0.30 10.59 5.51
N ASN A 33 0.00 9.37 5.99
CA ASN A 33 -0.84 8.23 5.70
C ASN A 33 -2.07 8.23 6.59
N PHE A 34 -3.24 8.04 5.98
CA PHE A 34 -4.47 7.80 6.72
C PHE A 34 -4.41 6.44 7.43
N ASN A 35 -4.94 6.45 8.66
CA ASN A 35 -5.33 5.24 9.35
C ASN A 35 -6.76 4.86 8.94
N LEU A 36 -7.06 3.57 8.98
CA LEU A 36 -8.34 2.99 8.59
C LEU A 36 -8.98 2.28 9.78
N CYS A 37 -10.28 2.44 9.94
CA CYS A 37 -11.06 1.58 10.83
C CYS A 37 -11.89 0.61 10.01
N SER A 38 -11.70 -0.69 10.24
CA SER A 38 -12.36 -1.78 9.53
C SER A 38 -13.48 -2.42 10.36
N ASP A 39 -14.39 -1.64 10.92
CA ASP A 39 -15.51 -2.20 11.71
C ASP A 39 -16.78 -2.54 10.89
N GLY A 40 -16.67 -2.51 9.57
CA GLY A 40 -17.72 -2.94 8.62
C GLY A 40 -18.90 -1.99 8.49
N ARG A 41 -18.91 -0.83 9.16
CA ARG A 41 -20.07 0.07 9.12
C ARG A 41 -19.83 1.41 8.47
N ASN A 42 -18.67 1.99 8.58
CA ASN A 42 -18.34 3.26 7.94
C ASN A 42 -16.88 3.27 7.54
N LYS A 43 -16.63 3.59 6.30
CA LYS A 43 -15.27 3.77 5.78
C LYS A 43 -14.72 5.07 6.33
N LEU A 44 -14.05 4.97 7.45
CA LEU A 44 -13.46 6.09 8.16
C LEU A 44 -11.96 6.11 7.93
N LEU A 45 -11.52 7.14 7.23
CA LEU A 45 -10.11 7.52 7.13
C LEU A 45 -9.82 8.56 8.20
N TYR A 46 -8.72 8.44 8.93
CA TYR A 46 -8.37 9.44 9.94
C TYR A 46 -6.88 9.66 10.10
N HIS A 47 -6.53 10.90 10.44
CA HIS A 47 -5.23 11.31 10.94
C HIS A 47 -5.32 11.76 12.37
N ILE A 48 -4.28 11.46 13.15
CA ILE A 48 -4.08 12.00 14.52
C ILE A 48 -2.71 12.65 14.55
N LYS A 49 -2.68 13.95 14.81
CA LYS A 49 -1.45 14.73 14.95
C LYS A 49 -1.28 15.16 16.39
N SER A 50 -0.06 15.02 16.93
CA SER A 50 0.21 15.21 18.37
C SER A 50 1.50 15.99 18.65
N ASP A 51 2.07 16.68 17.65
CA ASP A 51 3.40 17.32 17.80
C ASP A 51 3.39 18.56 18.67
N ASN A 52 2.59 19.56 18.32
CA ASN A 52 2.47 20.82 19.07
C ASN A 52 1.02 21.15 19.42
N VAL A 53 0.10 20.69 18.62
CA VAL A 53 -1.34 20.80 18.77
C VAL A 53 -1.92 19.39 18.62
N TYR A 54 -2.90 19.06 19.44
CA TYR A 54 -3.62 17.80 19.33
C TYR A 54 -4.77 17.98 18.35
N GLU A 55 -4.60 17.46 17.15
CA GLU A 55 -5.56 17.62 16.05
C GLU A 55 -5.90 16.29 15.40
N THR A 56 -7.10 16.23 14.84
CA THR A 56 -7.51 15.10 14.02
C THR A 56 -8.24 15.58 12.77
N LEU A 57 -8.03 14.84 11.70
CA LEU A 57 -8.81 14.94 10.46
C LEU A 57 -9.48 13.61 10.23
N THR A 58 -10.80 13.61 10.07
CA THR A 58 -11.55 12.40 9.67
C THR A 58 -12.26 12.65 8.36
N VAL A 59 -12.25 11.62 7.51
CA VAL A 59 -12.99 11.56 6.25
C VAL A 59 -13.94 10.36 6.34
N GLU A 60 -15.23 10.64 6.52
CA GLU A 60 -16.30 9.65 6.62
C GLU A 60 -16.97 9.54 5.25
N LEU A 61 -16.91 8.36 4.63
CA LEU A 61 -17.47 8.11 3.31
C LEU A 61 -18.44 6.93 3.35
N ASN A 62 -19.70 7.19 3.02
CA ASN A 62 -20.72 6.17 2.86
C ASN A 62 -21.00 5.97 1.37
N SER A 63 -20.07 5.36 0.64
CA SER A 63 -20.18 5.12 -0.79
C SER A 63 -19.94 3.65 -1.11
N GLN A 64 -20.82 3.06 -1.92
CA GLN A 64 -20.61 1.72 -2.48
C GLN A 64 -19.50 1.67 -3.55
N ARG A 65 -19.12 2.84 -4.09
CA ARG A 65 -18.04 2.96 -5.08
C ARG A 65 -16.64 2.87 -4.48
N PHE A 66 -16.54 3.00 -3.18
CA PHE A 66 -15.27 2.96 -2.47
C PHE A 66 -15.38 1.92 -1.37
N SER A 67 -14.69 0.79 -1.53
CA SER A 67 -14.58 -0.24 -0.52
C SER A 67 -13.15 -0.33 0.00
N LEU A 68 -13.02 -0.32 1.33
CA LEU A 68 -11.76 -0.59 2.02
C LEU A 68 -11.63 -2.07 2.40
N GLU A 69 -12.74 -2.81 2.39
CA GLU A 69 -12.82 -4.20 2.84
C GLU A 69 -12.76 -5.20 1.68
N ASP A 70 -13.35 -4.82 0.55
CA ASP A 70 -13.24 -5.63 -0.65
C ASP A 70 -11.93 -5.22 -1.33
N ASN A 71 -11.05 -6.19 -1.50
CA ASN A 71 -9.82 -6.07 -2.28
C ASN A 71 -10.08 -5.68 -3.76
N GLU A 72 -11.30 -5.52 -4.14
CA GLU A 72 -11.78 -4.86 -5.35
C GLU A 72 -11.78 -3.34 -5.16
N LEU A 73 -10.60 -2.76 -4.94
CA LEU A 73 -10.40 -1.41 -5.43
C LEU A 73 -10.55 -1.56 -6.94
N THR A 74 -11.74 -1.33 -7.45
CA THR A 74 -11.98 -1.19 -8.88
C THR A 74 -11.04 -0.07 -9.31
N ILE A 75 -9.93 -0.46 -9.93
CA ILE A 75 -9.06 0.44 -10.64
C ILE A 75 -9.86 0.82 -11.88
N ASP A 76 -10.80 1.71 -11.67
CA ASP A 76 -11.39 2.44 -12.76
C ASP A 76 -10.32 3.48 -13.12
N ASP A 77 -9.94 3.59 -14.36
CA ASP A 77 -9.05 4.65 -14.88
C ASP A 77 -9.56 6.06 -14.52
N GLN A 78 -10.71 6.15 -13.89
CA GLN A 78 -11.38 7.36 -13.46
C GLN A 78 -11.37 7.51 -11.94
N PRO A 79 -11.00 8.69 -11.43
CA PRO A 79 -11.07 8.99 -10.02
C PRO A 79 -12.48 8.81 -9.45
N VAL A 80 -12.59 8.21 -8.28
CA VAL A 80 -13.86 8.16 -7.55
C VAL A 80 -14.15 9.52 -6.95
N THR A 81 -15.27 10.12 -7.33
CA THR A 81 -15.70 11.43 -6.82
C THR A 81 -16.93 11.27 -5.93
N ILE A 82 -16.88 11.83 -4.73
CA ILE A 82 -17.93 11.74 -3.71
C ILE A 82 -18.26 13.15 -3.21
N GLU A 83 -19.51 13.57 -3.38
CA GLU A 83 -19.98 14.86 -2.85
C GLU A 83 -20.07 14.81 -1.31
N LEU A 84 -19.61 15.88 -0.67
CA LEU A 84 -19.68 16.05 0.78
C LEU A 84 -21.07 16.51 1.19
N SER A 85 -21.94 15.56 1.46
CA SER A 85 -23.33 15.79 1.87
C SER A 85 -23.87 14.57 2.62
N GLY A 86 -24.80 14.77 3.54
CA GLY A 86 -25.40 13.70 4.32
C GLY A 86 -24.37 12.98 5.19
N ASP A 87 -24.18 11.68 4.91
CA ASP A 87 -23.25 10.82 5.65
C ASP A 87 -21.80 10.91 5.16
N ASN A 88 -21.56 11.63 4.05
CA ASN A 88 -20.20 11.90 3.55
C ASN A 88 -19.69 13.20 4.13
N GLN A 89 -18.77 13.14 5.09
CA GLN A 89 -18.31 14.28 5.84
C GLN A 89 -16.80 14.29 6.03
N ILE A 90 -16.25 15.49 6.09
CA ILE A 90 -14.91 15.75 6.61
C ILE A 90 -15.06 16.52 7.91
N ILE A 91 -14.38 16.03 8.95
CA ILE A 91 -14.43 16.66 10.27
C ILE A 91 -12.98 16.90 10.73
N TYR A 92 -12.69 18.15 11.04
CA TYR A 92 -11.45 18.57 11.67
C TYR A 92 -11.71 18.94 13.11
N ARG A 93 -10.91 18.45 14.05
CA ARG A 93 -11.04 18.70 15.48
C ARG A 93 -9.71 19.05 16.11
N THR A 94 -9.76 19.94 17.11
CA THR A 94 -8.67 20.18 18.07
C THR A 94 -9.07 19.70 19.44
N TYR A 95 -8.10 19.31 20.26
CA TYR A 95 -8.34 18.67 21.56
C TYR A 95 -7.50 19.31 22.67
N ASP A 96 -7.94 19.11 23.92
CA ASP A 96 -7.24 19.56 25.13
C ASP A 96 -6.08 18.62 25.56
N GLY A 97 -5.86 17.52 24.87
CA GLY A 97 -4.84 16.54 25.18
C GLY A 97 -4.62 15.53 24.07
N GLN A 98 -3.66 14.63 24.29
CA GLN A 98 -3.27 13.62 23.30
C GLN A 98 -4.43 12.69 22.97
N VAL A 99 -4.67 12.50 21.67
CA VAL A 99 -5.69 11.58 21.15
C VAL A 99 -5.07 10.18 21.01
N PRO A 100 -5.65 9.14 21.64
CA PRO A 100 -5.19 7.77 21.49
C PRO A 100 -5.31 7.28 20.04
N ALA A 101 -4.41 6.38 19.62
CA ALA A 101 -4.40 5.84 18.25
C ALA A 101 -5.68 5.09 17.89
N ASP A 102 -6.35 4.47 18.85
CA ASP A 102 -7.60 3.71 18.69
C ASP A 102 -8.87 4.55 18.90
N TYR A 103 -8.74 5.89 19.07
CA TYR A 103 -9.83 6.80 19.41
C TYR A 103 -11.06 6.65 18.49
N PHE A 104 -10.84 6.42 17.21
CA PHE A 104 -11.89 6.38 16.20
C PHE A 104 -12.43 4.97 15.90
N CYS A 105 -11.71 3.92 16.28
CA CYS A 105 -12.04 2.55 15.91
C CYS A 105 -12.89 1.81 16.97
N GLY A 106 -13.25 2.49 18.04
CA GLY A 106 -14.15 1.95 19.07
C GLY A 106 -15.62 2.26 18.79
N ASN A 107 -16.53 1.41 19.28
CA ASN A 107 -17.99 1.62 19.13
C ASN A 107 -18.49 2.90 19.83
N VAL A 108 -17.74 3.42 20.79
CA VAL A 108 -18.04 4.65 21.54
C VAL A 108 -16.74 5.43 21.70
N PRO A 109 -16.67 6.68 21.25
CA PRO A 109 -15.49 7.50 21.46
C PRO A 109 -15.17 7.63 22.95
N PRO A 110 -13.88 7.59 23.36
CA PRO A 110 -13.49 7.84 24.72
C PRO A 110 -13.96 9.22 25.22
N ALA A 111 -14.26 9.33 26.52
CA ALA A 111 -14.70 10.60 27.11
C ALA A 111 -13.58 11.66 27.18
N ASN A 112 -12.34 11.28 27.02
CA ASN A 112 -11.15 12.13 26.97
C ASN A 112 -10.26 11.69 25.79
N PRO A 113 -9.51 12.63 25.16
CA PRO A 113 -9.46 14.07 25.42
C PRO A 113 -10.76 14.78 24.99
N LYS A 114 -10.97 16.00 25.50
CA LYS A 114 -12.14 16.80 25.13
C LYS A 114 -11.88 17.57 23.84
N VAL A 115 -12.88 17.62 22.98
CA VAL A 115 -12.88 18.44 21.79
C VAL A 115 -12.94 19.92 22.20
N LEU A 116 -11.99 20.72 21.73
CA LEU A 116 -11.95 22.16 21.91
C LEU A 116 -12.68 22.89 20.77
N GLN A 117 -12.39 22.49 19.53
CA GLN A 117 -13.03 23.02 18.32
C GLN A 117 -13.39 21.87 17.39
N GLU A 118 -14.49 22.01 16.70
CA GLU A 118 -14.95 21.07 15.67
C GLU A 118 -15.40 21.83 14.44
N TYR A 119 -14.81 21.47 13.30
CA TYR A 119 -15.19 21.98 11.98
C TYR A 119 -15.74 20.84 11.14
N ARG A 120 -16.91 21.02 10.55
CA ARG A 120 -17.55 20.04 9.65
C ARG A 120 -17.69 20.57 8.25
N SER A 121 -17.56 19.67 7.27
CA SER A 121 -17.79 20.02 5.88
C SER A 121 -19.25 20.46 5.66
N VAL A 122 -19.39 21.60 4.97
CA VAL A 122 -20.69 22.14 4.55
C VAL A 122 -20.80 22.21 3.03
N GLY A 123 -19.80 21.73 2.32
CA GLY A 123 -19.74 21.63 0.87
C GLY A 123 -18.39 21.20 0.37
N GLY A 124 -18.33 20.88 -0.92
CA GLY A 124 -17.16 20.35 -1.60
C GLY A 124 -17.31 18.89 -1.97
N ARG A 125 -16.27 18.31 -2.50
CA ARG A 125 -16.21 16.88 -2.88
C ARG A 125 -14.86 16.26 -2.56
N VAL A 126 -14.87 14.97 -2.29
CA VAL A 126 -13.68 14.14 -2.17
C VAL A 126 -13.42 13.48 -3.51
N ILE A 127 -12.17 13.47 -3.93
CA ILE A 127 -11.66 12.77 -5.10
C ILE A 127 -10.63 11.77 -4.63
N ILE A 128 -10.83 10.50 -4.95
CA ILE A 128 -9.89 9.43 -4.62
C ILE A 128 -9.31 8.92 -5.92
N ARG A 129 -7.99 9.02 -6.04
CA ARG A 129 -7.21 8.51 -7.15
C ARG A 129 -6.42 7.31 -6.66
N THR A 130 -6.69 6.16 -7.23
CA THR A 130 -5.97 4.93 -6.90
C THR A 130 -4.99 4.61 -8.01
N ILE A 131 -3.75 4.34 -7.64
CA ILE A 131 -2.69 3.91 -8.54
C ILE A 131 -2.12 2.58 -8.05
N GLU A 132 -1.73 1.75 -8.99
CA GLU A 132 -1.00 0.54 -8.69
C GLU A 132 0.43 0.89 -8.28
N MET A 133 0.88 0.27 -7.19
CA MET A 133 2.25 0.41 -6.73
C MET A 133 3.08 -0.74 -7.30
N PRO A 134 4.12 -0.47 -8.08
CA PRO A 134 4.95 -1.53 -8.60
C PRO A 134 5.69 -2.25 -7.46
N ASN A 135 5.83 -3.56 -7.58
CA ASN A 135 6.79 -4.31 -6.78
C ASN A 135 8.20 -3.93 -7.25
N LEU A 136 9.13 -3.83 -6.31
CA LEU A 136 10.51 -3.46 -6.59
C LEU A 136 11.47 -4.37 -5.83
N THR A 137 12.49 -4.86 -6.54
CA THR A 137 13.65 -5.52 -5.97
C THR A 137 14.89 -4.68 -6.27
N ASP A 138 15.63 -4.28 -5.24
CA ASP A 138 16.80 -3.38 -5.34
C ASP A 138 16.49 -2.05 -6.08
N GLY A 139 15.26 -1.55 -5.98
CA GLY A 139 14.79 -0.33 -6.64
C GLY A 139 14.50 -0.50 -8.14
N ARG A 140 14.50 -1.72 -8.64
CA ARG A 140 14.13 -2.10 -10.01
C ARG A 140 12.77 -2.79 -10.01
N LEU A 141 12.06 -2.67 -11.12
CA LEU A 141 10.76 -3.29 -11.30
C LEU A 141 10.87 -4.82 -11.20
N ASP A 142 9.95 -5.42 -10.48
CA ASP A 142 9.85 -6.85 -10.19
C ASP A 142 8.34 -7.16 -10.11
N HIS A 143 7.74 -7.64 -11.21
CA HIS A 143 6.28 -7.69 -11.33
C HIS A 143 5.66 -8.80 -10.47
N ASP A 144 6.24 -9.99 -10.43
CA ASP A 144 5.72 -11.13 -9.67
C ASP A 144 6.20 -11.15 -8.21
N GLY A 145 7.28 -10.38 -7.91
CA GLY A 145 7.80 -10.21 -6.56
C GLY A 145 8.62 -11.41 -6.07
N ASP A 146 9.24 -12.14 -6.98
CA ASP A 146 10.04 -13.32 -6.67
C ASP A 146 11.48 -12.98 -6.25
N GLY A 147 11.94 -11.75 -6.56
CA GLY A 147 13.26 -11.22 -6.20
C GLY A 147 14.22 -11.10 -7.36
N VAL A 148 13.83 -11.47 -8.57
CA VAL A 148 14.55 -11.19 -9.81
C VAL A 148 13.93 -9.96 -10.47
N PRO A 149 14.69 -8.93 -10.85
CA PRO A 149 14.12 -7.80 -11.57
C PRO A 149 13.64 -8.20 -12.97
N SER A 150 12.44 -7.79 -13.33
CA SER A 150 11.78 -8.16 -14.60
C SER A 150 12.58 -7.86 -15.86
N GLU A 151 13.50 -6.87 -15.83
CA GLU A 151 14.45 -6.63 -16.92
C GLU A 151 15.44 -7.81 -17.09
N GLN A 152 15.84 -8.46 -16.01
CA GLN A 152 16.75 -9.60 -16.03
C GLN A 152 16.05 -10.88 -16.47
N GLU A 153 14.76 -10.96 -16.26
CA GLU A 153 13.88 -12.03 -16.72
C GLU A 153 13.46 -11.90 -18.19
N GLY A 154 13.98 -10.91 -18.88
CA GLY A 154 13.70 -10.74 -20.31
C GLY A 154 12.30 -10.21 -20.60
N MET A 155 11.77 -9.31 -19.75
CA MET A 155 10.44 -8.72 -19.93
C MET A 155 10.23 -8.12 -21.33
N THR A 156 11.26 -7.50 -21.94
CA THR A 156 11.15 -6.90 -23.27
C THR A 156 11.11 -7.91 -24.40
N GLU A 157 11.68 -9.06 -24.19
CA GLU A 157 11.76 -10.18 -25.14
C GLU A 157 10.56 -11.13 -24.99
N GLY A 158 9.87 -11.08 -23.84
CA GLY A 158 8.81 -12.02 -23.47
C GLY A 158 9.37 -13.43 -23.29
N ARG A 159 10.49 -13.56 -22.55
CA ARG A 159 11.08 -14.86 -22.26
C ARG A 159 10.10 -15.70 -21.44
N ASP A 160 9.94 -16.95 -21.79
CA ASP A 160 9.10 -17.97 -21.19
C ASP A 160 9.95 -19.25 -21.22
N THR A 161 10.63 -19.54 -20.11
CA THR A 161 11.71 -20.52 -20.05
C THR A 161 11.18 -21.95 -20.08
N ASP A 162 10.09 -22.25 -19.39
CA ASP A 162 9.47 -23.57 -19.38
C ASP A 162 8.42 -23.80 -20.50
N GLY A 163 7.93 -22.68 -21.10
CA GLY A 163 6.97 -22.72 -22.22
C GLY A 163 5.53 -22.97 -21.79
N ASP A 164 5.15 -22.65 -20.56
CA ASP A 164 3.82 -22.87 -20.03
C ASP A 164 2.83 -21.74 -20.39
N GLY A 165 3.34 -20.62 -20.93
CA GLY A 165 2.58 -19.47 -21.40
C GLY A 165 2.58 -18.31 -20.41
N PHE A 166 3.25 -18.40 -19.26
CA PHE A 166 3.58 -17.28 -18.41
C PHE A 166 5.00 -16.81 -18.75
N PRO A 167 5.19 -15.54 -19.14
CA PRO A 167 6.55 -15.03 -19.29
C PRO A 167 7.27 -14.98 -17.94
N ASP A 168 8.58 -15.29 -17.90
CA ASP A 168 9.39 -15.35 -16.67
C ASP A 168 9.13 -14.17 -15.72
N TYR A 169 9.02 -12.93 -16.22
CA TYR A 169 8.79 -11.74 -15.40
C TYR A 169 7.41 -11.67 -14.70
N LEU A 170 6.52 -12.61 -14.97
CA LEU A 170 5.18 -12.78 -14.38
C LEU A 170 5.02 -14.18 -13.77
N ASP A 171 6.05 -15.03 -13.88
CA ASP A 171 6.08 -16.36 -13.35
C ASP A 171 6.86 -16.40 -12.03
N LYS A 172 6.49 -17.24 -11.14
CA LYS A 172 7.20 -17.48 -9.87
C LYS A 172 8.04 -18.74 -9.86
N ASP A 173 8.01 -19.47 -10.98
CA ASP A 173 8.69 -20.75 -11.16
C ASP A 173 9.16 -20.82 -12.62
N ASP A 174 10.14 -19.97 -12.97
CA ASP A 174 10.54 -19.65 -14.35
C ASP A 174 10.88 -20.86 -15.22
N ASP A 175 11.43 -21.93 -14.63
CA ASP A 175 11.79 -23.16 -15.35
C ASP A 175 10.82 -24.33 -15.13
N GLY A 176 9.76 -24.10 -14.31
CA GLY A 176 8.66 -25.02 -14.12
C GLY A 176 9.04 -26.30 -13.36
N ASP A 177 10.04 -26.25 -12.52
CA ASP A 177 10.58 -27.41 -11.81
C ASP A 177 9.94 -27.67 -10.44
N ASN A 178 9.02 -26.79 -10.00
CA ASN A 178 8.33 -26.77 -8.71
C ASN A 178 9.19 -26.28 -7.52
N VAL A 179 10.32 -25.65 -7.77
CA VAL A 179 11.03 -24.85 -6.77
C VAL A 179 10.86 -23.38 -7.14
N PRO A 180 10.18 -22.59 -6.32
CA PRO A 180 9.94 -21.18 -6.68
C PRO A 180 11.26 -20.44 -6.94
N THR A 181 11.34 -19.61 -7.97
CA THR A 181 12.46 -18.71 -8.31
C THR A 181 13.00 -17.99 -7.07
N SER A 182 12.11 -17.48 -6.21
CA SER A 182 12.49 -16.82 -4.93
C SER A 182 13.26 -17.71 -3.94
N VAL A 183 13.19 -19.03 -4.10
CA VAL A 183 13.94 -20.00 -3.28
C VAL A 183 15.31 -20.27 -3.90
N GLU A 184 15.38 -20.33 -5.20
CA GLU A 184 16.56 -20.72 -5.97
C GLU A 184 17.59 -19.61 -6.07
N ILE A 185 17.16 -18.36 -6.16
CA ILE A 185 18.05 -17.19 -6.18
C ILE A 185 18.82 -17.00 -4.87
N ARG A 186 18.41 -17.68 -3.80
CA ARG A 186 19.08 -17.58 -2.48
C ARG A 186 20.25 -18.54 -2.45
N GLY A 187 21.46 -18.03 -2.23
CA GLY A 187 22.62 -18.87 -1.93
C GLY A 187 22.41 -19.74 -0.69
N GLN A 188 23.27 -20.74 -0.45
CA GLN A 188 23.18 -21.64 0.70
C GLN A 188 23.10 -20.95 2.06
N ASP A 189 23.61 -19.70 2.14
CA ASP A 189 23.59 -18.84 3.33
C ASP A 189 22.49 -17.74 3.28
N GLY A 190 21.61 -17.81 2.27
CA GLY A 190 20.56 -16.79 2.06
C GLY A 190 21.06 -15.49 1.45
N ASP A 191 22.27 -15.48 0.91
CA ASP A 191 22.88 -14.32 0.27
C ASP A 191 22.92 -14.58 -1.26
N PRO A 192 22.27 -13.77 -2.11
CA PRO A 192 22.51 -13.82 -3.54
C PRO A 192 24.00 -13.55 -3.75
N THR A 193 24.71 -14.47 -4.38
CA THR A 193 26.15 -14.34 -4.60
C THR A 193 26.43 -13.01 -5.27
N ALA A 194 27.51 -12.34 -4.88
CA ALA A 194 27.88 -11.00 -5.36
C ALA A 194 28.14 -10.93 -6.90
N GLN A 195 27.92 -11.99 -7.61
CA GLN A 195 28.16 -12.14 -9.05
C GLN A 195 27.01 -12.77 -9.85
N GLY A 196 25.88 -13.07 -9.24
CA GLY A 196 24.78 -13.70 -9.93
C GLY A 196 23.94 -14.58 -9.00
N TYR A 197 22.95 -15.17 -9.58
CA TYR A 197 22.09 -16.12 -8.93
C TYR A 197 22.81 -17.47 -8.74
N ARG A 198 22.24 -18.31 -7.89
CA ARG A 198 22.80 -19.63 -7.63
C ARG A 198 22.86 -20.47 -8.91
N ASP A 199 23.95 -21.14 -9.10
CA ASP A 199 24.24 -22.12 -10.16
C ASP A 199 24.90 -23.31 -9.46
N THR A 200 24.16 -24.40 -9.30
CA THR A 200 24.58 -25.52 -8.42
C THR A 200 25.53 -26.48 -9.13
N ASP A 201 25.33 -26.77 -10.41
CA ASP A 201 26.16 -27.68 -11.19
C ASP A 201 27.32 -27.00 -11.93
N GLY A 202 27.24 -25.64 -12.05
CA GLY A 202 28.30 -24.81 -12.63
C GLY A 202 28.30 -24.78 -14.16
N ASP A 203 27.17 -25.01 -14.78
CA ASP A 203 27.04 -25.01 -16.25
C ASP A 203 26.79 -23.64 -16.88
N GLU A 204 26.73 -22.57 -16.06
CA GLU A 204 26.48 -21.17 -16.41
C GLU A 204 24.98 -20.82 -16.58
N ILE A 205 24.05 -21.75 -16.29
CA ILE A 205 22.62 -21.52 -16.18
C ILE A 205 22.33 -21.39 -14.67
N PRO A 206 21.73 -20.29 -14.21
CA PRO A 206 21.34 -20.21 -12.81
C PRO A 206 20.16 -21.13 -12.52
N ASN A 207 20.10 -21.67 -11.31
CA ASN A 207 19.09 -22.63 -10.89
C ASN A 207 17.68 -22.24 -11.32
N TYR A 208 17.26 -21.00 -11.10
CA TYR A 208 15.91 -20.53 -11.42
C TYR A 208 15.54 -20.55 -12.93
N LEU A 209 16.48 -20.95 -13.79
CA LEU A 209 16.28 -21.12 -15.25
C LEU A 209 16.70 -22.52 -15.68
N ASP A 210 17.08 -23.40 -14.75
CA ASP A 210 17.61 -24.72 -15.03
C ASP A 210 16.72 -25.81 -14.41
N PRO A 211 15.96 -26.56 -15.19
CA PRO A 211 15.09 -27.61 -14.68
C PRO A 211 15.82 -28.85 -14.11
N ASP A 212 17.18 -28.86 -14.08
CA ASP A 212 18.02 -29.94 -13.50
C ASP A 212 19.21 -29.34 -12.73
N ASP A 213 18.89 -28.64 -11.63
CA ASP A 213 19.78 -27.78 -10.85
C ASP A 213 21.16 -28.33 -10.50
N ASP A 214 21.26 -29.62 -10.21
CA ASP A 214 22.53 -30.26 -9.82
C ASP A 214 23.20 -31.05 -10.95
N GLY A 215 22.58 -31.07 -12.13
CA GLY A 215 23.13 -31.65 -13.34
C GLY A 215 23.32 -33.16 -13.27
N ASP A 216 22.58 -33.88 -12.41
CA ASP A 216 22.72 -35.33 -12.25
C ASP A 216 21.94 -36.15 -13.31
N GLY A 217 21.11 -35.47 -14.12
CA GLY A 217 20.28 -36.02 -15.18
C GLY A 217 18.88 -36.42 -14.74
N VAL A 218 18.48 -36.09 -13.53
CA VAL A 218 17.11 -36.20 -13.04
C VAL A 218 16.52 -34.78 -12.91
N PRO A 219 15.52 -34.40 -13.69
CA PRO A 219 14.90 -33.09 -13.51
C PRO A 219 14.46 -32.85 -12.07
N THR A 220 14.72 -31.66 -11.55
CA THR A 220 14.43 -31.23 -10.17
C THR A 220 13.01 -31.56 -9.74
N ARG A 221 11.99 -31.28 -10.59
CA ARG A 221 10.58 -31.63 -10.29
C ARG A 221 10.33 -33.13 -10.05
N LEU A 222 11.24 -34.01 -10.47
CA LEU A 222 11.12 -35.45 -10.30
C LEU A 222 12.00 -36.02 -9.18
N GLU A 223 12.73 -35.20 -8.46
CA GLU A 223 13.55 -35.57 -7.32
C GLU A 223 12.77 -35.62 -6.01
N VAL A 224 11.60 -36.16 -6.08
CA VAL A 224 10.58 -36.19 -5.03
C VAL A 224 10.24 -37.62 -4.62
N THR A 225 9.32 -37.77 -3.66
CA THR A 225 8.75 -39.07 -3.26
C THR A 225 7.22 -38.98 -3.31
N ALA A 226 6.54 -40.13 -3.29
CA ALA A 226 5.08 -40.17 -3.23
C ALA A 226 4.49 -39.48 -1.97
N GLU A 227 5.27 -39.42 -0.91
CA GLU A 227 4.88 -38.79 0.35
C GLU A 227 5.14 -37.29 0.39
N ASN A 228 6.07 -36.82 -0.45
CA ASN A 228 6.42 -35.40 -0.56
C ASN A 228 6.76 -35.09 -2.02
N LEU A 229 5.90 -34.34 -2.68
CA LEU A 229 6.04 -33.93 -4.08
C LEU A 229 6.69 -32.53 -4.24
N ASP A 230 7.11 -31.92 -3.15
CA ASP A 230 7.79 -30.62 -3.17
C ASP A 230 9.32 -30.83 -3.18
N PRO A 231 10.01 -30.50 -4.31
CA PRO A 231 11.46 -30.67 -4.43
C PRO A 231 12.24 -29.83 -3.40
N ALA A 232 11.81 -28.60 -3.12
CA ALA A 232 12.50 -27.70 -2.22
C ALA A 232 12.67 -28.27 -0.80
N THR A 233 11.77 -29.14 -0.40
CA THR A 233 11.78 -29.77 0.92
C THR A 233 12.13 -31.26 0.92
N ASN A 234 12.25 -31.89 -0.25
CA ASN A 234 12.55 -33.32 -0.36
C ASN A 234 14.03 -33.62 -0.04
N ARG A 235 14.27 -34.46 0.96
CA ARG A 235 15.62 -34.78 1.43
C ARG A 235 15.78 -36.27 1.70
N ASN A 236 17.00 -36.79 1.51
CA ASN A 236 17.33 -38.10 1.97
C ASN A 236 17.44 -38.16 3.51
N ALA A 237 17.09 -39.30 4.09
CA ALA A 237 17.14 -39.46 5.53
C ALA A 237 18.56 -39.18 6.09
N GLY A 238 18.64 -38.18 6.97
CA GLY A 238 19.91 -37.76 7.58
C GLY A 238 20.69 -36.72 6.76
N ASN A 239 20.19 -36.30 5.58
CA ASN A 239 20.79 -35.25 4.81
C ASN A 239 20.10 -33.90 5.10
N THR A 240 20.86 -32.81 5.12
CA THR A 240 20.35 -31.44 5.26
C THR A 240 20.08 -30.80 3.92
N LEU A 241 20.75 -31.23 2.88
CA LEU A 241 20.61 -30.74 1.51
C LEU A 241 19.36 -31.34 0.86
N PRO A 242 18.51 -30.59 0.17
CA PRO A 242 17.48 -31.12 -0.70
C PRO A 242 18.11 -32.00 -1.81
N ARG A 243 17.32 -32.92 -2.37
CA ARG A 243 17.80 -33.81 -3.42
C ARG A 243 18.20 -33.06 -4.68
N TYR A 244 17.40 -32.10 -5.07
CA TYR A 244 17.62 -31.29 -6.28
C TYR A 244 18.93 -30.45 -6.26
N LEU A 245 19.66 -30.50 -5.18
CA LEU A 245 20.95 -29.82 -5.00
C LEU A 245 22.10 -30.81 -4.70
N ASP A 246 21.83 -32.11 -4.77
CA ASP A 246 22.78 -33.16 -4.39
C ASP A 246 23.11 -34.05 -5.60
N GLN A 247 24.03 -33.60 -6.48
CA GLN A 247 24.48 -34.28 -7.69
C GLN A 247 24.87 -35.76 -7.50
N PHE A 248 24.95 -36.26 -6.28
CA PHE A 248 25.25 -37.65 -5.95
C PHE A 248 24.00 -38.49 -5.68
N THR A 249 22.83 -37.90 -5.80
CA THR A 249 21.54 -38.54 -5.49
C THR A 249 20.57 -38.54 -6.65
N ALA A 250 20.92 -39.23 -7.74
CA ALA A 250 20.07 -39.38 -8.92
C ALA A 250 18.88 -40.34 -8.70
N ILE A 251 17.89 -39.95 -7.91
CA ILE A 251 16.70 -40.76 -7.60
C ILE A 251 15.46 -40.12 -8.20
N ARG A 252 15.03 -40.68 -9.36
CA ARG A 252 13.88 -40.19 -10.10
C ARG A 252 12.57 -40.79 -9.58
N TYR A 253 11.60 -39.93 -9.24
CA TYR A 253 10.21 -40.31 -9.06
C TYR A 253 9.55 -40.60 -10.39
N THR A 254 8.74 -41.66 -10.48
CA THR A 254 8.10 -42.14 -11.72
C THR A 254 6.60 -41.85 -11.78
N GLY A 255 6.04 -41.20 -10.76
CA GLY A 255 4.65 -40.77 -10.75
C GLY A 255 4.48 -39.43 -11.46
N GLU A 256 3.24 -39.00 -11.55
CA GLU A 256 2.92 -37.67 -12.07
C GLU A 256 3.15 -36.63 -10.98
N VAL A 257 3.77 -35.50 -11.33
CA VAL A 257 3.95 -34.34 -10.49
C VAL A 257 3.32 -33.17 -11.22
N GLY A 258 2.27 -32.60 -10.64
CA GLY A 258 1.64 -31.38 -11.14
C GLY A 258 2.40 -30.13 -10.71
N ASP A 259 1.97 -28.99 -11.20
CA ASP A 259 2.53 -27.72 -10.81
C ASP A 259 2.10 -27.38 -9.37
N LEU A 260 3.05 -26.97 -8.57
CA LEU A 260 2.87 -26.66 -7.12
C LEU A 260 2.92 -25.15 -6.84
N VAL A 261 3.48 -24.38 -7.75
CA VAL A 261 3.59 -22.94 -7.63
C VAL A 261 2.42 -22.28 -8.34
N ASP A 262 1.70 -21.44 -7.61
CA ASP A 262 0.58 -20.69 -8.17
C ASP A 262 1.08 -19.34 -8.71
N ASN A 263 0.87 -19.08 -10.01
CA ASN A 263 1.17 -17.79 -10.62
C ASN A 263 0.15 -16.71 -10.24
N THR A 264 0.37 -16.14 -9.06
CA THR A 264 -0.40 -15.02 -8.52
C THR A 264 0.54 -13.87 -8.18
N ILE A 265 0.22 -12.67 -8.65
CA ILE A 265 1.00 -11.46 -8.35
C ILE A 265 0.39 -10.74 -7.15
N ALA A 266 1.21 -10.39 -6.16
CA ALA A 266 0.80 -9.57 -5.04
C ALA A 266 0.86 -8.10 -5.42
N VAL A 267 -0.28 -7.51 -5.75
CA VAL A 267 -0.40 -6.10 -6.15
C VAL A 267 -0.79 -5.25 -4.95
N ARG A 268 -0.18 -4.08 -4.82
CA ARG A 268 -0.54 -3.05 -3.84
C ARG A 268 -1.04 -1.81 -4.56
N TYR A 269 -1.96 -1.11 -3.92
CA TYR A 269 -2.50 0.14 -4.44
C TYR A 269 -2.28 1.26 -3.45
N GLU A 270 -1.89 2.43 -3.97
CA GLU A 270 -1.90 3.68 -3.21
C GLU A 270 -3.09 4.52 -3.66
N SER A 271 -3.89 4.97 -2.70
CA SER A 271 -4.99 5.90 -2.93
C SER A 271 -4.65 7.27 -2.36
N ILE A 272 -4.74 8.28 -3.21
CA ILE A 272 -4.56 9.68 -2.84
C ILE A 272 -5.94 10.30 -2.63
N VAL A 273 -6.14 10.87 -1.46
CA VAL A 273 -7.39 11.54 -1.08
C VAL A 273 -7.22 13.04 -1.25
N GLU A 274 -7.94 13.60 -2.21
CA GLU A 274 -7.95 15.01 -2.54
C GLU A 274 -9.35 15.60 -2.34
N VAL A 275 -9.44 16.86 -2.02
CA VAL A 275 -10.71 17.60 -1.95
C VAL A 275 -10.73 18.75 -2.91
N GLU A 276 -11.91 19.03 -3.45
CA GLU A 276 -12.19 20.23 -4.21
C GLU A 276 -13.33 21.03 -3.60
N ASN A 277 -13.14 22.37 -3.57
CA ASN A 277 -14.11 23.34 -3.04
C ASN A 277 -14.58 23.01 -1.63
N LEU A 278 -13.67 22.42 -0.82
CA LEU A 278 -13.97 22.08 0.57
C LEU A 278 -14.25 23.35 1.37
N LYS A 279 -15.33 23.32 2.13
CA LYS A 279 -15.68 24.33 3.13
C LYS A 279 -15.96 23.63 4.45
N LEU A 280 -15.19 23.97 5.47
CA LEU A 280 -15.36 23.49 6.83
C LEU A 280 -15.89 24.63 7.69
N LYS A 281 -16.96 24.42 8.42
CA LYS A 281 -17.59 25.41 9.29
C LYS A 281 -17.47 24.99 10.75
N ASN A 282 -17.06 25.97 11.60
CA ASN A 282 -16.98 25.77 13.04
C ASN A 282 -18.37 25.52 13.63
N GLN A 283 -18.48 24.49 14.46
CA GLN A 283 -19.73 24.11 15.14
C GLN A 283 -19.94 24.90 16.45
N GLY A 284 -18.94 25.65 16.92
CA GLY A 284 -19.01 26.50 18.11
C GLY A 284 -19.85 27.76 17.96
N GLY A 285 -20.31 28.09 16.74
CA GLY A 285 -21.25 29.19 16.50
C GLY A 285 -20.60 30.55 16.28
N ASP A 286 -19.29 30.66 16.20
CA ASP A 286 -18.53 31.90 15.91
C ASP A 286 -18.50 32.29 14.43
N GLY A 287 -18.92 31.38 13.55
CA GLY A 287 -19.00 31.60 12.09
C GLY A 287 -17.68 31.42 11.35
N GLU A 288 -16.62 30.94 12.02
CA GLU A 288 -15.34 30.68 11.37
C GLU A 288 -15.47 29.58 10.31
N GLU A 289 -14.84 29.81 9.16
CA GLU A 289 -14.81 28.89 8.04
C GLU A 289 -13.36 28.67 7.56
N ILE A 290 -13.03 27.42 7.26
CA ILE A 290 -11.79 27.02 6.58
C ILE A 290 -12.20 26.57 5.17
N SER A 291 -11.54 27.08 4.14
CA SER A 291 -11.87 26.71 2.76
C SER A 291 -10.64 26.41 1.93
N PHE A 292 -10.76 25.39 1.08
CA PHE A 292 -9.75 25.01 0.11
C PHE A 292 -10.40 24.86 -1.26
N VAL A 293 -9.75 25.41 -2.29
CA VAL A 293 -10.17 25.18 -3.68
C VAL A 293 -9.80 23.76 -4.07
N THR A 294 -8.56 23.38 -3.81
CA THR A 294 -8.03 22.03 -4.01
C THR A 294 -7.00 21.75 -2.93
N LYS A 295 -7.03 20.59 -2.31
CA LYS A 295 -6.04 20.18 -1.33
C LYS A 295 -5.95 18.66 -1.24
N VAL A 296 -4.73 18.13 -1.23
CA VAL A 296 -4.46 16.74 -0.86
C VAL A 296 -4.59 16.64 0.67
N LEU A 297 -5.39 15.72 1.14
CA LEU A 297 -5.60 15.47 2.56
C LEU A 297 -4.68 14.37 3.11
N GLY A 298 -4.22 13.49 2.24
CA GLY A 298 -3.35 12.37 2.60
C GLY A 298 -3.48 11.23 1.62
N ARG A 299 -2.90 10.10 2.00
CA ARG A 299 -2.88 8.87 1.20
C ARG A 299 -3.08 7.65 2.09
N PHE A 300 -3.42 6.53 1.50
CA PHE A 300 -3.40 5.23 2.17
C PHE A 300 -3.03 4.14 1.16
N THR A 301 -2.42 3.08 1.68
CA THR A 301 -1.99 1.93 0.89
C THR A 301 -2.85 0.73 1.25
N SER A 302 -3.29 -0.02 0.24
CA SER A 302 -4.03 -1.27 0.45
C SER A 302 -3.12 -2.37 1.05
N ASN A 303 -3.72 -3.38 1.64
CA ASN A 303 -3.02 -4.65 1.80
C ASN A 303 -2.72 -5.24 0.42
N PRO A 304 -1.69 -6.09 0.28
CA PRO A 304 -1.46 -6.80 -0.96
C PRO A 304 -2.68 -7.62 -1.38
N VAL A 305 -3.05 -7.53 -2.64
CA VAL A 305 -4.11 -8.34 -3.26
C VAL A 305 -3.44 -9.30 -4.23
N ASN A 306 -3.69 -10.59 -4.07
CA ASN A 306 -3.17 -11.58 -5.01
C ASN A 306 -4.07 -11.63 -6.24
N ILE A 307 -3.52 -11.32 -7.38
CA ILE A 307 -4.19 -11.37 -8.68
C ILE A 307 -3.63 -12.56 -9.45
N PRO A 308 -4.47 -13.51 -9.92
CA PRO A 308 -4.01 -14.56 -10.82
C PRO A 308 -3.42 -13.97 -12.10
N VAL A 309 -2.28 -14.45 -12.51
CA VAL A 309 -1.75 -14.17 -13.86
C VAL A 309 -2.52 -15.01 -14.84
N VAL A 310 -2.84 -14.45 -15.99
CA VAL A 310 -3.50 -15.17 -17.08
C VAL A 310 -2.46 -15.39 -18.16
N PRO A 311 -2.26 -16.64 -18.62
CA PRO A 311 -1.30 -16.93 -19.69
C PRO A 311 -1.58 -16.13 -20.96
N ASP A 312 -0.52 -15.72 -21.64
CA ASP A 312 -0.64 -15.00 -22.91
C ASP A 312 -1.39 -15.88 -23.94
N GLY A 313 -2.60 -15.48 -24.31
CA GLY A 313 -3.42 -16.14 -25.33
C GLY A 313 -4.78 -16.66 -24.87
N GLU A 314 -5.12 -16.57 -23.60
CA GLU A 314 -6.45 -16.87 -23.06
C GLU A 314 -7.22 -15.57 -22.74
N GLU A 315 -7.77 -14.88 -23.76
CA GLU A 315 -8.79 -13.83 -23.60
C GLU A 315 -10.22 -14.39 -23.75
#